data_72b292160bf04165561b6dd107ae5854
#
_entry.id   72b292160bf04165561b6dd107ae5854
#
_cell.length_a   1.000
_cell.length_b   1.000
_cell.length_c   1.000
_cell.angle_alpha   90.00
_cell.angle_beta   90.00
_cell.angle_gamma   90.00
#
_symmetry.space_group_name_H-M   'P 1'
#
loop_
_entity.id
_entity.type
_entity.pdbx_description
1 polymer ?
#
loop_
_entity_poly.entity_id
_entity_poly.type
_entity_poly.pdbx_seq_one_letter_code
_entity_poly.pdbx_strand_id
1 'polypeptide(L)'
;MNKRSWFIPILIVAINVLAIMMRWCSLSELLPAHYDLEGNGGGTMPRSVLLLYPLIGAAVCLVAYVIARMKQKLQTGLVILASGICLVLLSSAMVTLTAGTMPVFMLAEPVILLAAVAGFVACVVKSRKKKKAVISH
;
A
#
# COMPACT_ATOMS: atom_id res chain seq x y z
N MET A 1 -6.76 20.77 -6.90
CA MET A 1 -6.43 19.41 -6.37
C MET A 1 -7.10 19.22 -5.01
N ASN A 2 -7.81 18.11 -4.83
CA ASN A 2 -8.47 17.81 -3.57
C ASN A 2 -7.44 17.21 -2.58
N LYS A 3 -7.00 18.01 -1.61
CA LYS A 3 -6.01 17.56 -0.60
C LYS A 3 -6.58 16.53 0.38
N ARG A 4 -7.90 16.50 0.59
CA ARG A 4 -8.55 15.59 1.54
C ARG A 4 -8.43 14.12 1.14
N SER A 5 -8.39 13.82 -0.16
CA SER A 5 -8.27 12.43 -0.63
C SER A 5 -6.91 11.78 -0.30
N TRP A 6 -5.87 12.59 -0.07
CA TRP A 6 -4.55 12.11 0.35
C TRP A 6 -4.48 11.68 1.81
N PHE A 7 -5.52 11.99 2.59
CA PHE A 7 -5.60 11.53 3.97
C PHE A 7 -5.63 9.99 4.08
N ILE A 8 -6.27 9.31 3.11
CA ILE A 8 -6.44 7.84 3.11
C ILE A 8 -5.09 7.10 3.06
N PRO A 9 -4.23 7.28 2.03
CA PRO A 9 -2.95 6.56 1.99
C PRO A 9 -2.02 6.97 3.13
N ILE A 10 -2.03 8.21 3.56
CA ILE A 10 -1.23 8.68 4.71
C ILE A 10 -1.70 8.00 6.00
N LEU A 11 -3.01 7.87 6.22
CA LEU A 11 -3.57 7.18 7.38
C LEU A 11 -3.15 5.69 7.40
N ILE A 12 -3.14 5.03 6.25
CA ILE A 12 -2.71 3.63 6.15
C ILE A 12 -1.23 3.50 6.54
N VAL A 13 -0.37 4.39 6.09
CA VAL A 13 1.05 4.43 6.49
C VAL A 13 1.17 4.66 8.01
N ALA A 14 0.40 5.57 8.56
CA ALA A 14 0.40 5.84 10.01
C ALA A 14 -0.04 4.63 10.84
N ILE A 15 -1.07 3.90 10.39
CA ILE A 15 -1.53 2.65 11.01
C ILE A 15 -0.41 1.60 10.96
N ASN A 16 0.31 1.49 9.84
CA ASN A 16 1.43 0.56 9.70
C ASN A 16 2.54 0.86 10.70
N VAL A 17 2.94 2.12 10.83
CA VAL A 17 3.93 2.56 11.83
C VAL A 17 3.45 2.21 13.24
N LEU A 18 2.19 2.53 13.56
CA LEU A 18 1.63 2.29 14.89
C LEU A 18 1.60 0.79 15.22
N ALA A 19 1.17 -0.05 14.29
CA ALA A 19 1.14 -1.50 14.48
C ALA A 19 2.53 -2.09 14.76
N ILE A 20 3.55 -1.65 14.03
CA ILE A 20 4.94 -2.06 14.24
C ILE A 20 5.43 -1.60 15.61
N MET A 21 5.19 -0.34 15.97
CA MET A 21 5.64 0.23 17.25
C MET A 21 5.00 -0.46 18.44
N MET A 22 3.71 -0.78 18.37
CA MET A 22 3.00 -1.49 19.44
C MET A 22 3.56 -2.90 19.71
N ARG A 23 4.10 -3.55 18.68
CA ARG A 23 4.66 -4.91 18.79
C ARG A 23 6.18 -4.93 18.91
N TRP A 24 6.84 -3.78 18.79
CA TRP A 24 8.31 -3.70 18.69
C TRP A 24 9.04 -4.42 19.82
N CYS A 25 8.61 -4.20 21.06
CA CYS A 25 9.25 -4.80 22.24
C CYS A 25 9.01 -6.33 22.36
N SER A 26 7.95 -6.84 21.74
CA SER A 26 7.62 -8.28 21.76
C SER A 26 8.22 -9.04 20.59
N LEU A 27 8.82 -8.37 19.62
CA LEU A 27 9.43 -8.99 18.46
C LEU A 27 10.86 -9.43 18.79
N SER A 28 11.23 -10.63 18.33
CA SER A 28 12.62 -11.10 18.37
C SER A 28 13.49 -10.25 17.43
N GLU A 29 14.81 -10.24 17.68
CA GLU A 29 15.75 -9.50 16.83
C GLU A 29 15.81 -10.03 15.40
N LEU A 30 15.64 -11.34 15.24
CA LEU A 30 15.54 -12.02 13.96
C LEU A 30 14.11 -12.52 13.75
N LEU A 31 13.56 -12.23 12.61
CA LEU A 31 12.21 -12.60 12.19
C LEU A 31 12.28 -13.49 10.95
N PRO A 32 11.30 -14.39 10.72
CA PRO A 32 11.16 -15.05 9.44
C PRO A 32 11.00 -14.04 8.30
N ALA A 33 11.74 -14.25 7.22
CA ALA A 33 11.70 -13.35 6.07
C ALA A 33 10.42 -13.51 5.23
N HIS A 34 9.81 -14.69 5.26
CA HIS A 34 8.55 -15.01 4.59
C HIS A 34 7.81 -16.11 5.35
N TYR A 35 6.51 -16.21 5.10
CA TYR A 35 5.64 -17.28 5.60
C TYR A 35 4.96 -17.97 4.43
N ASP A 36 4.76 -19.30 4.53
CA ASP A 36 3.87 -20.01 3.63
C ASP A 36 2.40 -19.93 4.08
N LEU A 37 1.49 -20.46 3.28
CA LEU A 37 0.06 -20.46 3.61
C LEU A 37 -0.30 -21.28 4.85
N GLU A 38 0.61 -22.16 5.30
CA GLU A 38 0.47 -22.97 6.51
C GLU A 38 1.02 -22.24 7.75
N GLY A 39 1.63 -21.08 7.56
CA GLY A 39 2.21 -20.25 8.62
C GLY A 39 3.64 -20.61 9.00
N ASN A 40 4.32 -21.48 8.23
CA ASN A 40 5.71 -21.82 8.46
C ASN A 40 6.63 -20.69 7.96
N GLY A 41 7.55 -20.27 8.82
CA GLY A 41 8.53 -19.23 8.47
C GLY A 41 9.72 -19.79 7.71
N GLY A 42 10.22 -19.04 6.74
CA GLY A 42 11.44 -19.36 6.00
C GLY A 42 12.39 -18.17 5.90
N GLY A 43 13.68 -18.45 5.90
CA GLY A 43 14.72 -17.41 5.96
C GLY A 43 14.69 -16.60 7.26
N THR A 44 15.63 -15.69 7.42
CA THR A 44 15.66 -14.77 8.56
C THR A 44 15.97 -13.37 8.11
N MET A 45 15.35 -12.37 8.78
CA MET A 45 15.63 -10.96 8.58
C MET A 45 15.68 -10.25 9.94
N PRO A 46 16.48 -9.19 10.12
CA PRO A 46 16.44 -8.39 11.33
C PRO A 46 15.09 -7.64 11.41
N ARG A 47 14.58 -7.47 12.65
CA ARG A 47 13.28 -6.78 12.87
C ARG A 47 13.24 -5.34 12.30
N SER A 48 14.40 -4.70 12.20
CA SER A 48 14.51 -3.36 11.61
C SER A 48 14.01 -3.28 10.15
N VAL A 49 14.02 -4.39 9.42
CA VAL A 49 13.47 -4.47 8.05
C VAL A 49 11.98 -4.16 8.01
N LEU A 50 11.23 -4.40 9.10
CA LEU A 50 9.81 -4.02 9.19
C LEU A 50 9.58 -2.51 9.00
N LEU A 51 10.54 -1.69 9.39
CA LEU A 51 10.44 -0.23 9.21
C LEU A 51 10.52 0.20 7.74
N LEU A 52 11.01 -0.67 6.85
CA LEU A 52 11.00 -0.40 5.42
C LEU A 52 9.58 -0.36 4.83
N TYR A 53 8.64 -1.13 5.37
CA TYR A 53 7.26 -1.14 4.88
C TYR A 53 6.59 0.25 4.95
N PRO A 54 6.51 0.91 6.11
CA PRO A 54 5.96 2.27 6.15
C PRO A 54 6.83 3.30 5.43
N LEU A 55 8.15 3.11 5.40
CA LEU A 55 9.05 4.01 4.68
C LEU A 55 8.79 3.96 3.16
N ILE A 56 8.66 2.76 2.59
CA ILE A 56 8.30 2.57 1.18
C ILE A 56 6.90 3.15 0.91
N GLY A 57 5.95 2.91 1.80
CA GLY A 57 4.60 3.49 1.71
C GLY A 57 4.62 5.02 1.69
N ALA A 58 5.40 5.65 2.54
CA ALA A 58 5.58 7.10 2.56
C ALA A 58 6.22 7.62 1.25
N ALA A 59 7.23 6.93 0.73
CA ALA A 59 7.86 7.27 -0.54
C ALA A 59 6.88 7.16 -1.71
N VAL A 60 6.07 6.11 -1.76
CA VAL A 60 5.00 5.93 -2.76
C VAL A 60 3.99 7.08 -2.69
N CYS A 61 3.55 7.45 -1.50
CA CYS A 61 2.64 8.57 -1.30
C CYS A 61 3.24 9.89 -1.81
N LEU A 62 4.50 10.14 -1.51
CA LEU A 62 5.20 11.35 -1.95
C LEU A 62 5.30 11.41 -3.48
N VAL A 63 5.77 10.35 -4.12
CA VAL A 63 5.91 10.28 -5.57
C VAL A 63 4.55 10.44 -6.25
N ALA A 64 3.53 9.72 -5.80
CA ALA A 64 2.18 9.83 -6.34
C ALA A 64 1.60 11.24 -6.16
N TYR A 65 1.85 11.88 -5.03
CA TYR A 65 1.43 13.26 -4.77
C TYR A 65 2.09 14.26 -5.72
N VAL A 66 3.40 14.14 -5.95
CA VAL A 66 4.14 15.00 -6.88
C VAL A 66 3.60 14.85 -8.31
N ILE A 67 3.38 13.61 -8.76
CA ILE A 67 2.81 13.34 -10.09
C ILE A 67 1.39 13.92 -10.18
N ALA A 68 0.57 13.79 -9.13
CA ALA A 68 -0.78 14.34 -9.10
C ALA A 68 -0.80 15.87 -9.15
N ARG A 69 0.19 16.54 -8.56
CA ARG A 69 0.36 18.00 -8.70
C ARG A 69 0.63 18.42 -10.14
N MET A 70 1.43 17.64 -10.86
CA MET A 70 1.75 17.90 -12.26
C MET A 70 0.59 17.53 -13.19
N LYS A 71 -0.14 16.48 -12.88
CA LYS A 71 -1.22 15.92 -13.71
C LYS A 71 -2.50 15.72 -12.87
N GLN A 72 -3.17 16.81 -12.55
CA GLN A 72 -4.37 16.79 -11.67
C GLN A 72 -5.48 15.83 -12.13
N LYS A 73 -5.59 15.57 -13.44
CA LYS A 73 -6.56 14.62 -13.99
C LYS A 73 -6.34 13.17 -13.53
N LEU A 74 -5.12 12.85 -13.10
CA LEU A 74 -4.78 11.52 -12.61
C LEU A 74 -4.88 11.39 -11.09
N GLN A 75 -5.20 12.46 -10.37
CA GLN A 75 -5.19 12.50 -8.91
C GLN A 75 -5.97 11.34 -8.28
N THR A 76 -7.22 11.13 -8.68
CA THR A 76 -8.06 10.08 -8.09
C THR A 76 -7.46 8.70 -8.33
N GLY A 77 -6.98 8.42 -9.54
CA GLY A 77 -6.32 7.15 -9.85
C GLY A 77 -5.04 6.94 -9.03
N LEU A 78 -4.22 7.99 -8.88
CA LEU A 78 -2.98 7.93 -8.10
C LEU A 78 -3.25 7.74 -6.61
N VAL A 79 -4.31 8.34 -6.05
CA VAL A 79 -4.73 8.12 -4.66
C VAL A 79 -5.15 6.66 -4.47
N ILE A 80 -5.93 6.09 -5.39
CA ILE A 80 -6.35 4.69 -5.34
C ILE A 80 -5.15 3.76 -5.39
N LEU A 81 -4.22 4.00 -6.32
CA LEU A 81 -3.02 3.19 -6.48
C LEU A 81 -2.11 3.27 -5.25
N ALA A 82 -1.84 4.48 -4.75
CA ALA A 82 -1.04 4.68 -3.55
C ALA A 82 -1.67 4.02 -2.32
N SER A 83 -2.98 4.15 -2.14
CA SER A 83 -3.71 3.49 -1.05
C SER A 83 -3.62 1.97 -1.13
N GLY A 84 -3.77 1.40 -2.33
CA GLY A 84 -3.65 -0.04 -2.55
C GLY A 84 -2.26 -0.56 -2.22
N ILE A 85 -1.20 0.12 -2.67
CA ILE A 85 0.18 -0.25 -2.36
C ILE A 85 0.43 -0.16 -0.85
N CYS A 86 -0.02 0.91 -0.19
CA CYS A 86 0.11 1.06 1.26
C CYS A 86 -0.63 -0.05 2.02
N LEU A 87 -1.81 -0.48 1.55
CA LEU A 87 -2.54 -1.61 2.14
C LEU A 87 -1.81 -2.94 1.96
N VAL A 88 -1.19 -3.19 0.81
CA VAL A 88 -0.35 -4.38 0.62
C VAL A 88 0.83 -4.38 1.59
N LEU A 89 1.51 -3.25 1.74
CA LEU A 89 2.61 -3.11 2.68
C LEU A 89 2.15 -3.32 4.13
N LEU A 90 0.97 -2.82 4.50
CA LEU A 90 0.38 -3.06 5.81
C LEU A 90 0.05 -4.55 6.01
N SER A 91 -0.55 -5.21 5.02
CA SER A 91 -0.84 -6.65 5.08
C SER A 91 0.43 -7.47 5.25
N SER A 92 1.49 -7.18 4.50
CA SER A 92 2.78 -7.86 4.63
C SER A 92 3.40 -7.67 6.03
N ALA A 93 3.33 -6.47 6.57
CA ALA A 93 3.76 -6.21 7.94
C ALA A 93 2.93 -7.00 8.96
N MET A 94 1.60 -7.06 8.78
CA MET A 94 0.71 -7.81 9.67
C MET A 94 0.96 -9.31 9.63
N VAL A 95 1.28 -9.90 8.48
CA VAL A 95 1.71 -11.32 8.39
C VAL A 95 2.89 -11.57 9.32
N THR A 96 3.91 -10.72 9.28
CA THR A 96 5.09 -10.87 10.13
C THR A 96 4.76 -10.61 11.60
N LEU A 97 3.96 -9.59 11.91
CA LEU A 97 3.57 -9.24 13.28
C LEU A 97 2.70 -10.30 13.94
N THR A 98 1.92 -11.05 13.15
CA THR A 98 1.07 -12.16 13.63
C THR A 98 1.78 -13.52 13.56
N ALA A 99 3.06 -13.54 13.20
CA ALA A 99 3.85 -14.76 13.02
C ALA A 99 3.19 -15.79 12.07
N GLY A 100 2.55 -15.29 11.00
CA GLY A 100 1.89 -16.12 9.99
C GLY A 100 0.61 -16.83 10.47
N THR A 101 0.10 -16.51 11.68
CA THR A 101 -1.10 -17.16 12.22
C THR A 101 -2.41 -16.73 11.54
N MET A 102 -2.36 -15.65 10.76
CA MET A 102 -3.50 -15.12 10.02
C MET A 102 -3.25 -15.12 8.51
N PRO A 103 -3.44 -16.25 7.82
CA PRO A 103 -3.16 -16.37 6.39
C PRO A 103 -4.06 -15.47 5.52
N VAL A 104 -5.15 -14.94 6.08
CA VAL A 104 -6.03 -14.01 5.37
C VAL A 104 -5.30 -12.76 4.85
N PHE A 105 -4.28 -12.29 5.56
CA PHE A 105 -3.48 -11.15 5.10
C PHE A 105 -2.66 -11.49 3.84
N MET A 106 -2.13 -12.69 3.75
CA MET A 106 -1.39 -13.17 2.58
C MET A 106 -2.29 -13.28 1.35
N LEU A 107 -3.52 -13.79 1.53
CA LEU A 107 -4.50 -13.92 0.46
C LEU A 107 -5.09 -12.57 0.03
N ALA A 108 -5.14 -11.59 0.95
CA ALA A 108 -5.65 -10.26 0.65
C ALA A 108 -4.71 -9.44 -0.25
N GLU A 109 -3.41 -9.64 -0.17
CA GLU A 109 -2.41 -8.84 -0.90
C GLU A 109 -2.64 -8.80 -2.43
N PRO A 110 -2.74 -9.95 -3.13
CA PRO A 110 -2.96 -9.92 -4.58
C PRO A 110 -4.32 -9.32 -4.95
N VAL A 111 -5.35 -9.54 -4.14
CA VAL A 111 -6.69 -8.98 -4.37
C VAL A 111 -6.68 -7.46 -4.24
N ILE A 112 -6.05 -6.93 -3.20
CA ILE A 112 -5.92 -5.48 -2.97
C ILE A 112 -5.14 -4.84 -4.12
N LEU A 113 -4.02 -5.44 -4.53
CA LEU A 113 -3.19 -4.93 -5.60
C LEU A 113 -3.93 -4.91 -6.94
N LEU A 114 -4.63 -5.99 -7.29
CA LEU A 114 -5.44 -6.07 -8.50
C LEU A 114 -6.56 -5.03 -8.49
N ALA A 115 -7.26 -4.85 -7.38
CA ALA A 115 -8.31 -3.85 -7.24
C ALA A 115 -7.75 -2.41 -7.39
N ALA A 116 -6.60 -2.13 -6.81
CA ALA A 116 -5.94 -0.82 -6.92
C ALA A 116 -5.50 -0.51 -8.36
N VAL A 117 -4.90 -1.46 -9.05
CA VAL A 117 -4.49 -1.34 -10.45
C VAL A 117 -5.71 -1.16 -11.36
N ALA A 118 -6.76 -1.96 -11.18
CA ALA A 118 -8.00 -1.85 -11.94
C ALA A 118 -8.66 -0.48 -11.73
N GLY A 119 -8.72 0.01 -10.51
CA GLY A 119 -9.23 1.34 -10.19
C GLY A 119 -8.42 2.46 -10.84
N PHE A 120 -7.10 2.37 -10.83
CA PHE A 120 -6.22 3.32 -11.50
C PHE A 120 -6.46 3.34 -13.02
N VAL A 121 -6.48 2.16 -13.66
CA VAL A 121 -6.73 2.03 -15.11
C VAL A 121 -8.10 2.59 -15.48
N ALA A 122 -9.15 2.28 -14.71
CA ALA A 122 -10.48 2.82 -14.93
C ALA A 122 -10.52 4.35 -14.88
N CYS A 123 -9.81 4.97 -13.92
CA CYS A 123 -9.69 6.43 -13.81
C CYS A 123 -8.97 7.02 -15.01
N VAL A 124 -7.89 6.40 -15.48
CA VAL A 124 -7.13 6.86 -16.65
C VAL A 124 -7.99 6.79 -17.92
N VAL A 125 -8.69 5.67 -18.15
CA VAL A 125 -9.57 5.47 -19.30
C VAL A 125 -10.71 6.50 -19.31
N LYS A 126 -11.35 6.74 -18.15
CA LYS A 126 -12.40 7.74 -18.00
C LYS A 126 -11.90 9.15 -18.33
N SER A 127 -10.69 9.48 -17.88
CA SER A 127 -10.05 10.77 -18.16
C SER A 127 -9.78 10.97 -19.65
N ARG A 128 -9.34 9.92 -20.36
CA ARG A 128 -9.12 9.96 -21.81
C ARG A 128 -10.41 10.10 -22.62
N LYS A 129 -11.48 9.39 -22.22
CA LYS A 129 -12.80 9.49 -22.88
C LYS A 129 -13.37 10.90 -22.77
N LYS A 130 -13.28 11.55 -21.60
CA LYS A 130 -13.69 12.96 -21.43
C LYS A 130 -12.95 13.89 -22.39
N LYS A 131 -11.63 13.69 -22.58
CA LYS A 131 -10.84 14.53 -23.49
C LYS A 131 -11.29 14.36 -24.95
N LYS A 132 -11.58 13.13 -25.39
CA LYS A 132 -12.09 12.87 -26.75
C LYS A 132 -13.48 13.51 -26.99
N ALA A 133 -14.39 13.41 -26.02
CA ALA A 133 -15.72 14.01 -26.13
C ALA A 133 -15.67 15.55 -26.24
N VAL A 134 -14.75 16.23 -25.56
CA VAL A 134 -14.54 17.68 -25.65
C VAL A 134 -13.95 18.09 -27.00
N ILE A 135 -13.07 17.29 -27.59
CA ILE A 135 -12.44 17.58 -28.89
C ILE A 135 -13.40 17.35 -30.06
N SER A 136 -14.38 16.42 -29.94
CA SER A 136 -15.37 16.11 -31.01
C SER A 136 -16.52 17.11 -31.13
N HIS A 137 -16.60 18.09 -30.26
CA HIS A 137 -17.50 19.23 -30.28
C HIS A 137 -16.76 20.54 -30.60
#